data_68314f86e2d655dbbd81b92f93664e7f
#
_entry.id   68314f86e2d655dbbd81b92f93664e7f
#
_cell.length_a   1.000
_cell.length_b   1.000
_cell.length_c   1.000
_cell.angle_alpha   90.00
_cell.angle_beta   90.00
_cell.angle_gamma   90.00
#
_symmetry.space_group_name_H-M   'P 1'
#
loop_
_entity.id
_entity.type
_entity.pdbx_description
1 polymer ?
#
loop_
_entity_poly.entity_id
_entity_poly.type
_entity_poly.pdbx_seq_one_letter_code
_entity_poly.pdbx_strand_id
1 'polypeptide(L)'
;CTYTPGSALADGSHTVKIDASDFDGNAAAQKSVSFKIDTVPPTLSISSPSDRLITNKTAITVTGKTNDATSSPVTVTIKLNSGNAEAVEVGADGAFSKALTLVAGSNTITVVAKDAAGKSTTVTRTVIVDQTAPVIKSITINPNPVDAGKTYVICVEVTD
;
A
#
# COMPACT_ATOMS: atom_id res chain seq x y z
N CYS A 1 40.29 -1.94 -15.38
CA CYS A 1 40.72 -1.81 -13.99
C CYS A 1 39.48 -1.91 -13.09
N THR A 2 39.51 -2.78 -12.09
CA THR A 2 38.41 -2.96 -11.12
C THR A 2 38.87 -2.41 -9.78
N TYR A 3 38.02 -1.61 -9.12
CA TYR A 3 38.24 -1.13 -7.76
C TYR A 3 37.16 -1.69 -6.84
N THR A 4 37.56 -2.27 -5.73
CA THR A 4 36.64 -2.75 -4.68
C THR A 4 36.93 -1.94 -3.42
N PRO A 5 35.94 -1.21 -2.86
CA PRO A 5 36.11 -0.51 -1.58
C PRO A 5 36.48 -1.48 -0.45
N GLY A 6 37.40 -1.06 0.43
CA GLY A 6 37.81 -1.87 1.59
C GLY A 6 36.75 -2.03 2.67
N SER A 7 35.67 -1.21 2.62
CA SER A 7 34.48 -1.29 3.46
C SER A 7 33.23 -0.98 2.65
N ALA A 8 32.06 -1.44 3.12
CA ALA A 8 30.78 -1.10 2.50
C ALA A 8 30.57 0.42 2.56
N LEU A 9 30.11 0.97 1.43
CA LEU A 9 29.75 2.39 1.35
C LEU A 9 28.40 2.62 2.06
N ALA A 10 28.26 3.75 2.73
CA ALA A 10 27.00 4.16 3.36
C ALA A 10 25.96 4.56 2.30
N ASP A 11 24.68 4.58 2.70
CA ASP A 11 23.61 5.12 1.84
C ASP A 11 23.87 6.60 1.52
N GLY A 12 23.54 6.99 0.29
CA GLY A 12 23.71 8.35 -0.19
C GLY A 12 24.49 8.46 -1.49
N SER A 13 24.90 9.67 -1.85
CA SER A 13 25.63 9.96 -3.07
C SER A 13 27.12 9.79 -2.87
N HIS A 14 27.77 9.10 -3.80
CA HIS A 14 29.20 8.87 -3.87
C HIS A 14 29.75 9.36 -5.20
N THR A 15 30.99 9.82 -5.20
CA THR A 15 31.68 10.27 -6.40
C THR A 15 33.05 9.63 -6.45
N VAL A 16 33.31 8.94 -7.56
CA VAL A 16 34.66 8.45 -7.90
C VAL A 16 35.32 9.49 -8.80
N LYS A 17 36.54 9.88 -8.44
CA LYS A 17 37.40 10.72 -9.23
C LYS A 17 38.59 9.90 -9.73
N ILE A 18 38.95 10.10 -10.98
CA ILE A 18 40.04 9.39 -11.62
C ILE A 18 41.03 10.43 -12.13
N ASP A 19 42.26 10.31 -11.65
CA ASP A 19 43.42 11.07 -12.09
C ASP A 19 44.37 10.11 -12.76
N ALA A 20 45.05 10.56 -13.81
CA ALA A 20 46.10 9.82 -14.49
C ALA A 20 47.25 10.79 -14.86
N SER A 21 48.46 10.30 -14.80
CA SER A 21 49.65 11.00 -15.31
C SER A 21 50.52 10.02 -16.10
N ASP A 22 51.26 10.54 -17.09
CA ASP A 22 52.28 9.78 -17.76
C ASP A 22 53.57 9.68 -16.92
N PHE A 23 54.58 8.97 -17.43
CA PHE A 23 55.84 8.76 -16.76
C PHE A 23 56.64 10.09 -16.58
N ASP A 24 56.42 11.05 -17.47
CA ASP A 24 57.07 12.35 -17.47
C ASP A 24 56.37 13.38 -16.60
N GLY A 25 55.25 12.97 -15.91
CA GLY A 25 54.55 13.81 -14.96
C GLY A 25 53.41 14.66 -15.57
N ASN A 26 53.11 14.48 -16.88
CA ASN A 26 51.97 15.20 -17.48
C ASN A 26 50.66 14.59 -16.98
N ALA A 27 49.81 15.44 -16.39
CA ALA A 27 48.53 15.02 -15.84
C ALA A 27 47.40 15.11 -16.87
N ALA A 28 46.57 14.07 -16.92
CA ALA A 28 45.30 14.08 -17.67
C ALA A 28 44.26 14.93 -16.91
N ALA A 29 43.31 15.48 -17.66
CA ALA A 29 42.16 16.11 -17.05
C ALA A 29 41.36 15.09 -16.19
N GLN A 30 41.12 15.41 -14.91
CA GLN A 30 40.37 14.58 -13.96
C GLN A 30 39.00 14.24 -14.53
N LYS A 31 38.60 13.00 -14.41
CA LYS A 31 37.24 12.52 -14.69
C LYS A 31 36.56 12.11 -13.40
N SER A 32 35.25 12.37 -13.31
CA SER A 32 34.45 11.94 -12.18
C SER A 32 33.13 11.32 -12.63
N VAL A 33 32.67 10.35 -11.84
CA VAL A 33 31.37 9.72 -11.99
C VAL A 33 30.70 9.65 -10.61
N SER A 34 29.43 10.01 -10.55
CA SER A 34 28.64 9.92 -9.33
C SER A 34 27.61 8.81 -9.43
N PHE A 35 27.39 8.12 -8.31
CA PHE A 35 26.39 7.07 -8.15
C PHE A 35 25.78 7.15 -6.76
N LYS A 36 24.66 6.48 -6.54
CA LYS A 36 24.00 6.40 -5.23
C LYS A 36 24.01 4.98 -4.70
N ILE A 37 24.16 4.84 -3.40
CA ILE A 37 23.91 3.63 -2.63
C ILE A 37 22.61 3.83 -1.88
N ASP A 38 21.74 2.81 -1.91
CA ASP A 38 20.51 2.78 -1.17
C ASP A 38 20.18 1.35 -0.74
N THR A 39 20.09 1.14 0.56
CA THR A 39 19.78 -0.15 1.18
C THR A 39 18.43 -0.15 1.89
N VAL A 40 17.75 0.99 1.97
CA VAL A 40 16.50 1.18 2.73
C VAL A 40 15.29 1.06 1.79
N PRO A 41 14.31 0.20 2.10
CA PRO A 41 13.08 0.16 1.33
C PRO A 41 12.24 1.44 1.49
N PRO A 42 11.40 1.79 0.47
CA PRO A 42 10.51 2.94 0.58
C PRO A 42 9.48 2.77 1.69
N THR A 43 9.05 3.85 2.30
CA THR A 43 7.91 3.85 3.22
C THR A 43 6.62 3.66 2.42
N LEU A 44 5.63 2.97 2.99
CA LEU A 44 4.31 2.78 2.38
C LEU A 44 3.23 2.80 3.46
N SER A 45 2.26 3.69 3.32
CA SER A 45 1.09 3.76 4.19
C SER A 45 -0.19 3.78 3.37
N ILE A 46 -1.21 3.04 3.81
CA ILE A 46 -2.55 3.00 3.22
C ILE A 46 -3.51 3.71 4.16
N SER A 47 -4.11 4.80 3.68
CA SER A 47 -5.08 5.61 4.43
C SER A 47 -6.50 5.06 4.28
N SER A 48 -6.83 4.49 3.11
CA SER A 48 -8.12 3.84 2.82
C SER A 48 -7.89 2.69 1.82
N PRO A 49 -8.65 1.57 1.95
CA PRO A 49 -9.54 1.23 3.04
C PRO A 49 -8.79 0.85 4.33
N SER A 50 -9.48 0.86 5.46
CA SER A 50 -8.99 0.20 6.68
C SER A 50 -8.90 -1.30 6.45
N ASP A 51 -7.99 -1.95 7.17
CA ASP A 51 -7.93 -3.42 7.11
C ASP A 51 -9.19 -4.04 7.73
N ARG A 52 -9.68 -5.13 7.12
CA ARG A 52 -10.89 -5.86 7.52
C ARG A 52 -12.17 -5.00 7.46
N LEU A 53 -12.21 -3.99 6.60
CA LEU A 53 -13.43 -3.23 6.33
C LEU A 53 -14.54 -4.17 5.85
N ILE A 54 -15.73 -4.08 6.47
CA ILE A 54 -16.96 -4.71 5.97
C ILE A 54 -17.81 -3.60 5.36
N THR A 55 -18.33 -3.81 4.15
CA THR A 55 -19.10 -2.81 3.40
C THR A 55 -20.08 -3.49 2.45
N ASN A 56 -21.20 -2.81 2.17
CA ASN A 56 -22.12 -3.23 1.11
C ASN A 56 -21.80 -2.66 -0.28
N LYS A 57 -20.70 -1.86 -0.39
CA LYS A 57 -20.28 -1.20 -1.62
C LYS A 57 -19.20 -2.01 -2.33
N THR A 58 -19.40 -2.26 -3.61
CA THR A 58 -18.40 -2.89 -4.47
C THR A 58 -17.34 -1.90 -4.96
N ALA A 59 -17.70 -0.62 -5.14
CA ALA A 59 -16.74 0.42 -5.55
C ALA A 59 -16.05 1.02 -4.32
N ILE A 60 -14.71 0.97 -4.30
CA ILE A 60 -13.87 1.60 -3.27
C ILE A 60 -12.72 2.35 -3.91
N THR A 61 -12.11 3.24 -3.15
CA THR A 61 -10.87 3.91 -3.55
C THR A 61 -9.76 3.57 -2.56
N VAL A 62 -8.67 3.01 -3.08
CA VAL A 62 -7.44 2.82 -2.31
C VAL A 62 -6.65 4.13 -2.35
N THR A 63 -6.32 4.66 -1.18
CA THR A 63 -5.50 5.87 -1.05
C THR A 63 -4.36 5.62 -0.08
N GLY A 64 -3.22 6.25 -0.34
CA GLY A 64 -2.05 6.11 0.52
C GLY A 64 -0.96 7.10 0.19
N LYS A 65 0.15 6.94 0.89
CA LYS A 65 1.39 7.69 0.64
C LYS A 65 2.59 6.77 0.65
N THR A 66 3.56 7.10 -0.18
CA THR A 66 4.89 6.48 -0.21
C THR A 66 5.95 7.57 -0.24
N ASN A 67 7.13 7.29 0.28
CA ASN A 67 8.28 8.17 0.18
C ASN A 67 9.57 7.37 0.32
N ASP A 68 10.59 7.83 -0.41
CA ASP A 68 11.96 7.40 -0.22
C ASP A 68 12.88 8.63 -0.30
N ALA A 69 13.68 8.85 0.73
CA ALA A 69 14.56 10.01 0.83
C ALA A 69 15.83 9.85 -0.05
N THR A 70 16.22 8.61 -0.34
CA THR A 70 17.50 8.29 -0.98
C THR A 70 17.33 7.91 -2.45
N SER A 71 16.24 7.23 -2.79
CA SER A 71 16.06 6.56 -4.10
C SER A 71 14.70 6.87 -4.73
N SER A 72 14.43 8.14 -5.01
CA SER A 72 13.29 8.59 -5.82
C SER A 72 13.55 8.43 -7.34
N PRO A 73 12.50 8.25 -8.17
CA PRO A 73 11.10 8.14 -7.81
C PRO A 73 10.73 6.75 -7.28
N VAL A 74 9.70 6.70 -6.41
CA VAL A 74 9.07 5.47 -5.97
C VAL A 74 7.92 5.13 -6.90
N THR A 75 7.83 3.89 -7.36
CA THR A 75 6.71 3.35 -8.14
C THR A 75 5.77 2.59 -7.24
N VAL A 76 4.45 2.70 -7.50
CA VAL A 76 3.41 1.96 -6.76
C VAL A 76 2.64 1.07 -7.71
N THR A 77 2.41 -0.17 -7.29
CA THR A 77 1.48 -1.08 -7.96
C THR A 77 0.42 -1.57 -7.00
N ILE A 78 -0.79 -1.77 -7.50
CA ILE A 78 -1.92 -2.33 -6.73
C ILE A 78 -2.43 -3.58 -7.44
N LYS A 79 -2.65 -4.62 -6.67
CA LYS A 79 -3.20 -5.90 -7.12
C LYS A 79 -4.45 -6.22 -6.31
N LEU A 80 -5.54 -6.56 -6.98
CA LEU A 80 -6.78 -7.05 -6.38
C LEU A 80 -6.88 -8.56 -6.57
N ASN A 81 -7.02 -9.29 -5.45
CA ASN A 81 -7.14 -10.75 -5.43
C ASN A 81 -6.00 -11.44 -6.23
N SER A 82 -6.36 -12.36 -7.12
CA SER A 82 -5.43 -13.04 -8.03
C SER A 82 -5.19 -12.31 -9.35
N GLY A 83 -5.77 -11.10 -9.53
CA GLY A 83 -5.59 -10.30 -10.74
C GLY A 83 -4.16 -9.83 -10.98
N ASN A 84 -3.93 -9.10 -12.04
CA ASN A 84 -2.62 -8.51 -12.35
C ASN A 84 -2.35 -7.30 -11.45
N ALA A 85 -1.07 -7.04 -11.19
CA ALA A 85 -0.65 -5.81 -10.55
C ALA A 85 -0.72 -4.65 -11.57
N GLU A 86 -1.40 -3.57 -11.20
CA GLU A 86 -1.55 -2.37 -12.03
C GLU A 86 -0.72 -1.23 -11.44
N ALA A 87 -0.02 -0.51 -12.30
CA ALA A 87 0.73 0.68 -11.88
C ALA A 87 -0.25 1.81 -11.50
N VAL A 88 0.16 2.60 -10.50
CA VAL A 88 -0.59 3.75 -10.01
C VAL A 88 0.31 4.97 -10.02
N GLU A 89 -0.21 6.09 -10.48
CA GLU A 89 0.53 7.35 -10.45
C GLU A 89 0.74 7.81 -9.00
N VAL A 90 1.98 8.26 -8.74
CA VAL A 90 2.38 8.81 -7.44
C VAL A 90 2.62 10.29 -7.63
N GLY A 91 1.91 11.11 -6.86
CA GLY A 91 2.07 12.55 -6.87
C GLY A 91 3.43 13.00 -6.31
N ALA A 92 3.79 14.25 -6.55
CA ALA A 92 5.05 14.82 -6.07
C ALA A 92 5.19 14.80 -4.53
N ASP A 93 4.06 14.75 -3.81
CA ASP A 93 3.99 14.62 -2.35
C ASP A 93 3.96 13.15 -1.86
N GLY A 94 4.16 12.20 -2.78
CA GLY A 94 4.11 10.77 -2.53
C GLY A 94 2.70 10.18 -2.40
N ALA A 95 1.64 10.98 -2.57
CA ALA A 95 0.27 10.50 -2.49
C ALA A 95 -0.12 9.71 -3.76
N PHE A 96 -0.94 8.68 -3.57
CA PHE A 96 -1.52 7.90 -4.66
C PHE A 96 -2.97 7.54 -4.38
N SER A 97 -3.73 7.30 -5.47
CA SER A 97 -5.15 6.96 -5.41
C SER A 97 -5.53 6.04 -6.57
N LYS A 98 -6.31 4.99 -6.28
CA LYS A 98 -6.81 4.05 -7.29
C LYS A 98 -8.22 3.58 -6.94
N ALA A 99 -9.16 3.75 -7.85
CA ALA A 99 -10.47 3.14 -7.74
C ALA A 99 -10.39 1.65 -8.09
N LEU A 100 -11.07 0.81 -7.30
CA LEU A 100 -11.19 -0.64 -7.50
C LEU A 100 -12.66 -1.06 -7.45
N THR A 101 -12.99 -2.11 -8.20
CA THR A 101 -14.30 -2.78 -8.11
C THR A 101 -14.09 -4.14 -7.47
N LEU A 102 -14.67 -4.31 -6.27
CA LEU A 102 -14.61 -5.52 -5.48
C LEU A 102 -15.69 -6.52 -5.91
N VAL A 103 -15.48 -7.78 -5.59
CA VAL A 103 -16.50 -8.83 -5.72
C VAL A 103 -17.17 -9.09 -4.36
N ALA A 104 -18.36 -9.68 -4.36
CA ALA A 104 -19.01 -10.12 -3.12
C ALA A 104 -18.12 -11.08 -2.34
N GLY A 105 -18.14 -10.97 -1.01
CA GLY A 105 -17.28 -11.73 -0.10
C GLY A 105 -15.91 -11.07 0.13
N SER A 106 -14.91 -11.89 0.44
CA SER A 106 -13.58 -11.42 0.83
C SER A 106 -12.74 -10.99 -0.37
N ASN A 107 -12.17 -9.81 -0.30
CA ASN A 107 -11.24 -9.25 -1.29
C ASN A 107 -9.91 -8.93 -0.62
N THR A 108 -8.80 -9.27 -1.28
CA THR A 108 -7.44 -8.97 -0.84
C THR A 108 -6.84 -7.93 -1.77
N ILE A 109 -6.42 -6.80 -1.21
CA ILE A 109 -5.76 -5.71 -1.92
C ILE A 109 -4.30 -5.71 -1.50
N THR A 110 -3.39 -5.93 -2.44
CA THR A 110 -1.93 -5.89 -2.20
C THR A 110 -1.37 -4.65 -2.87
N VAL A 111 -0.71 -3.81 -2.10
CA VAL A 111 -0.04 -2.59 -2.58
C VAL A 111 1.46 -2.77 -2.38
N VAL A 112 2.23 -2.52 -3.43
CA VAL A 112 3.69 -2.62 -3.40
C VAL A 112 4.26 -1.27 -3.84
N ALA A 113 5.11 -0.70 -3.01
CA ALA A 113 5.97 0.43 -3.35
C ALA A 113 7.39 -0.08 -3.64
N LYS A 114 7.99 0.38 -4.73
CA LYS A 114 9.34 0.01 -5.15
C LYS A 114 10.13 1.26 -5.53
N ASP A 115 11.34 1.39 -4.98
CA ASP A 115 12.25 2.48 -5.27
C ASP A 115 13.10 2.23 -6.53
N ALA A 116 13.94 3.20 -6.90
CA ALA A 116 14.83 3.12 -8.04
C ALA A 116 16.03 2.17 -7.80
N ALA A 117 16.38 1.86 -6.53
CA ALA A 117 17.41 0.88 -6.17
C ALA A 117 16.89 -0.58 -6.19
N GLY A 118 15.56 -0.76 -6.40
CA GLY A 118 14.92 -2.06 -6.49
C GLY A 118 14.43 -2.61 -5.15
N LYS A 119 14.52 -1.85 -4.04
CA LYS A 119 13.95 -2.22 -2.75
C LYS A 119 12.44 -2.03 -2.76
N SER A 120 11.71 -2.77 -1.95
CA SER A 120 10.25 -2.70 -1.96
C SER A 120 9.63 -2.90 -0.58
N THR A 121 8.50 -2.24 -0.37
CA THR A 121 7.61 -2.42 0.80
C THR A 121 6.23 -2.85 0.30
N THR A 122 5.64 -3.82 0.98
CA THR A 122 4.31 -4.37 0.65
C THR A 122 3.36 -4.20 1.81
N VAL A 123 2.15 -3.72 1.52
CA VAL A 123 1.04 -3.63 2.47
C VAL A 123 -0.17 -4.34 1.87
N THR A 124 -0.84 -5.18 2.68
CA THR A 124 -2.06 -5.89 2.29
C THR A 124 -3.24 -5.38 3.11
N ARG A 125 -4.42 -5.28 2.50
CA ARG A 125 -5.70 -4.97 3.14
C ARG A 125 -6.74 -6.01 2.72
N THR A 126 -7.55 -6.45 3.67
CA THR A 126 -8.72 -7.29 3.40
C THR A 126 -9.97 -6.44 3.51
N VAL A 127 -10.86 -6.55 2.51
CA VAL A 127 -12.18 -5.91 2.50
C VAL A 127 -13.23 -6.97 2.23
N ILE A 128 -14.28 -7.01 3.05
CA ILE A 128 -15.39 -7.93 2.89
C ILE A 128 -16.59 -7.15 2.34
N VAL A 129 -17.07 -7.55 1.17
CA VAL A 129 -18.29 -7.02 0.58
C VAL A 129 -19.44 -7.93 0.96
N ASP A 130 -20.32 -7.42 1.83
CA ASP A 130 -21.55 -8.09 2.24
C ASP A 130 -22.74 -7.30 1.73
N GLN A 131 -23.54 -7.93 0.87
CA GLN A 131 -24.74 -7.35 0.27
C GLN A 131 -25.99 -8.13 0.70
N THR A 132 -25.82 -9.05 1.66
CA THR A 132 -26.94 -9.81 2.21
C THR A 132 -27.76 -8.91 3.13
N ALA A 133 -29.06 -8.88 2.94
CA ALA A 133 -29.94 -8.15 3.87
C ALA A 133 -30.32 -9.07 5.03
N PRO A 134 -30.36 -8.56 6.26
CA PRO A 134 -30.84 -9.33 7.40
C PRO A 134 -32.31 -9.75 7.23
N VAL A 135 -32.66 -10.91 7.74
CA VAL A 135 -34.01 -11.48 7.68
C VAL A 135 -34.64 -11.49 9.06
N ILE A 136 -35.83 -10.88 9.17
CA ILE A 136 -36.65 -11.00 10.39
C ILE A 136 -37.34 -12.36 10.36
N LYS A 137 -36.92 -13.27 11.25
CA LYS A 137 -37.48 -14.64 11.34
C LYS A 137 -38.78 -14.68 12.10
N SER A 138 -38.88 -13.97 13.19
CA SER A 138 -40.07 -13.99 14.02
C SER A 138 -40.29 -12.68 14.77
N ILE A 139 -41.53 -12.37 15.03
CA ILE A 139 -41.98 -11.33 15.94
C ILE A 139 -42.98 -11.94 16.89
N THR A 140 -42.71 -11.87 18.19
CA THR A 140 -43.65 -12.35 19.22
C THR A 140 -43.99 -11.25 20.18
N ILE A 141 -45.25 -11.25 20.66
CA ILE A 141 -45.77 -10.34 21.66
C ILE A 141 -46.19 -11.16 22.89
N ASN A 142 -45.69 -10.79 24.05
CA ASN A 142 -46.05 -11.50 25.28
C ASN A 142 -46.40 -10.48 26.42
N PRO A 143 -47.57 -10.65 27.06
CA PRO A 143 -48.67 -11.60 26.77
C PRO A 143 -49.42 -11.21 25.50
N ASN A 144 -50.10 -12.18 24.90
CA ASN A 144 -51.01 -12.00 23.76
C ASN A 144 -52.24 -12.87 23.96
N PRO A 145 -53.44 -12.35 24.17
CA PRO A 145 -53.83 -10.90 24.11
C PRO A 145 -53.26 -10.07 25.26
N VAL A 146 -53.18 -8.76 25.06
CA VAL A 146 -52.76 -7.75 26.06
C VAL A 146 -53.94 -6.97 26.58
N ASP A 147 -54.06 -6.84 27.89
CA ASP A 147 -55.09 -5.98 28.54
C ASP A 147 -54.79 -4.52 28.32
N ALA A 148 -55.81 -3.69 28.15
CA ALA A 148 -55.69 -2.26 28.00
C ALA A 148 -54.94 -1.63 29.21
N GLY A 149 -53.91 -0.81 28.93
CA GLY A 149 -53.11 -0.15 29.95
C GLY A 149 -52.04 -1.03 30.60
N LYS A 150 -51.81 -2.27 30.18
CA LYS A 150 -50.74 -3.16 30.63
C LYS A 150 -49.52 -3.09 29.73
N THR A 151 -48.37 -3.46 30.29
CA THR A 151 -47.10 -3.59 29.56
C THR A 151 -47.03 -4.93 28.84
N TYR A 152 -46.35 -4.95 27.68
CA TYR A 152 -46.04 -6.14 26.91
C TYR A 152 -44.62 -6.09 26.39
N VAL A 153 -44.07 -7.20 26.04
CA VAL A 153 -42.72 -7.37 25.43
C VAL A 153 -42.88 -7.77 23.99
N ILE A 154 -42.21 -7.07 23.10
CA ILE A 154 -42.06 -7.46 21.71
C ILE A 154 -40.64 -8.05 21.56
N CYS A 155 -40.54 -9.31 21.14
CA CYS A 155 -39.32 -9.97 20.80
C CYS A 155 -39.23 -10.11 19.28
N VAL A 156 -38.11 -9.68 18.71
CA VAL A 156 -37.81 -9.81 17.28
C VAL A 156 -36.57 -10.67 17.11
N GLU A 157 -36.69 -11.74 16.36
CA GLU A 157 -35.56 -12.59 15.97
C GLU A 157 -35.10 -12.18 14.57
N VAL A 158 -33.82 -11.78 14.44
CA VAL A 158 -33.19 -11.37 13.20
C VAL A 158 -31.97 -12.24 12.94
N THR A 159 -31.75 -12.61 11.70
CA THR A 159 -30.51 -13.29 11.26
C THR A 159 -29.93 -12.59 10.04
N ASP A 160 -28.60 -12.61 9.96
CA ASP A 160 -27.82 -12.13 8.85
C ASP A 160 -26.78 -13.20 8.49
#